data_b62e5742784fae5495342686d961fb94
#
_entry.id   b62e5742784fae5495342686d961fb94
#
_cell.length_a   1.000
_cell.length_b   1.000
_cell.length_c   1.000
_cell.angle_alpha   90.00
_cell.angle_beta   90.00
_cell.angle_gamma   90.00
#
_symmetry.space_group_name_H-M   'P 1'
#
loop_
_entity.id
_entity.type
_entity.pdbx_description
1 polymer ?
#
loop_
_entity_poly.entity_id
_entity_poly.type
_entity_poly.pdbx_seq_one_letter_code
_entity_poly.pdbx_strand_id
1 'polypeptide(L)'
;MSLQQIRKILLLMAAIAIGIVIGANLINDVFAEQETEVEEALINTAGENYINGFPVETMEYTYTDKEVEYLAIAIYCEAGADYVSDEARYMVGNVILNRVESDIYPNTIAEVLTQYKQYGTFYKTGVVWPDRAYTKLESHAVDRARVIAADLLQGKRVLDSDVLFQAEFPQGQQVVAHIDSIYFCR
;
A
#
# COMPACT_ATOMS: atom_id res chain seq x y z
N MET A 1 -53.85 14.46 28.46
CA MET A 1 -52.57 14.87 29.04
C MET A 1 -52.65 16.35 29.35
N SER A 2 -52.33 16.76 30.57
CA SER A 2 -52.45 18.17 30.96
C SER A 2 -51.30 19.01 30.40
N LEU A 3 -51.55 20.32 30.22
CA LEU A 3 -50.53 21.25 29.69
C LEU A 3 -49.25 21.24 30.56
N GLN A 4 -49.36 20.98 31.85
CA GLN A 4 -48.24 20.85 32.76
C GLN A 4 -47.42 19.56 32.53
N GLN A 5 -48.07 18.47 32.14
CA GLN A 5 -47.39 17.22 31.81
C GLN A 5 -46.58 17.35 30.51
N ILE A 6 -47.14 18.04 29.49
CA ILE A 6 -46.46 18.33 28.24
C ILE A 6 -45.22 19.20 28.48
N ARG A 7 -45.31 20.26 29.31
CA ARG A 7 -44.16 21.11 29.64
C ARG A 7 -43.04 20.35 30.36
N LYS A 8 -43.36 19.43 31.28
CA LYS A 8 -42.36 18.61 31.98
C LYS A 8 -41.64 17.66 31.04
N ILE A 9 -42.33 17.06 30.08
CA ILE A 9 -41.74 16.16 29.08
C ILE A 9 -40.81 16.96 28.16
N LEU A 10 -41.22 18.14 27.69
CA LEU A 10 -40.38 18.99 26.83
C LEU A 10 -39.10 19.47 27.54
N LEU A 11 -39.18 19.82 28.81
CA LEU A 11 -38.04 20.21 29.64
C LEU A 11 -37.07 19.02 29.85
N LEU A 12 -37.59 17.82 30.05
CA LEU A 12 -36.77 16.63 30.20
C LEU A 12 -36.07 16.26 28.92
N MET A 13 -36.77 16.35 27.79
CA MET A 13 -36.16 16.10 26.46
C MET A 13 -35.07 17.13 26.13
N ALA A 14 -35.27 18.41 26.45
CA ALA A 14 -34.28 19.45 26.29
C ALA A 14 -33.03 19.19 27.15
N ALA A 15 -33.20 18.77 28.41
CA ALA A 15 -32.07 18.45 29.30
C ALA A 15 -31.25 17.24 28.80
N ILE A 16 -31.91 16.21 28.26
CA ILE A 16 -31.24 15.05 27.66
C ILE A 16 -30.45 15.46 26.40
N ALA A 17 -31.05 16.28 25.54
CA ALA A 17 -30.37 16.76 24.32
C ALA A 17 -29.12 17.60 24.64
N ILE A 18 -29.20 18.46 25.65
CA ILE A 18 -28.06 19.27 26.14
C ILE A 18 -26.98 18.35 26.74
N GLY A 19 -27.35 17.34 27.52
CA GLY A 19 -26.42 16.37 28.08
C GLY A 19 -25.66 15.56 27.02
N ILE A 20 -26.33 15.19 25.94
CA ILE A 20 -25.71 14.48 24.80
C ILE A 20 -24.72 15.39 24.07
N VAL A 21 -25.06 16.66 23.85
CA VAL A 21 -24.17 17.62 23.18
C VAL A 21 -22.93 17.92 24.02
N ILE A 22 -23.08 18.11 25.33
CA ILE A 22 -21.97 18.34 26.25
C ILE A 22 -21.09 17.09 26.35
N GLY A 23 -21.67 15.91 26.41
CA GLY A 23 -20.94 14.64 26.41
C GLY A 23 -20.13 14.41 25.11
N ALA A 24 -20.71 14.73 23.96
CA ALA A 24 -20.02 14.61 22.66
C ALA A 24 -18.85 15.61 22.56
N ASN A 25 -19.00 16.83 23.05
CA ASN A 25 -17.92 17.81 23.04
C ASN A 25 -16.77 17.42 23.98
N LEU A 26 -17.08 16.93 25.20
CA LEU A 26 -16.05 16.44 26.11
C LEU A 26 -15.28 15.24 25.58
N ILE A 27 -15.94 14.35 24.86
CA ILE A 27 -15.28 13.20 24.22
C ILE A 27 -14.37 13.69 23.08
N ASN A 28 -14.84 14.61 22.24
CA ASN A 28 -14.03 15.17 21.16
C ASN A 28 -12.82 15.96 21.69
N ASP A 29 -12.97 16.71 22.76
CA ASP A 29 -11.86 17.44 23.38
C ASP A 29 -10.81 16.49 23.97
N VAL A 30 -11.21 15.38 24.60
CA VAL A 30 -10.29 14.35 25.11
C VAL A 30 -9.55 13.63 23.98
N PHE A 31 -10.22 13.32 22.86
CA PHE A 31 -9.56 12.71 21.71
C PHE A 31 -8.61 13.70 21.01
N ALA A 32 -8.98 14.97 20.89
CA ALA A 32 -8.12 16.01 20.31
C ALA A 32 -6.87 16.26 21.18
N GLU A 33 -7.00 16.22 22.51
CA GLU A 33 -5.88 16.35 23.44
C GLU A 33 -4.94 15.12 23.37
N GLN A 34 -5.48 13.90 23.19
CA GLN A 34 -4.71 12.69 23.02
C GLN A 34 -3.97 12.66 21.66
N GLU A 35 -4.60 13.11 20.58
CA GLU A 35 -3.94 13.24 19.27
C GLU A 35 -2.79 14.25 19.30
N THR A 36 -2.96 15.40 19.97
CA THR A 36 -1.91 16.40 20.09
C THR A 36 -0.76 15.94 21.00
N GLU A 37 -1.02 15.22 22.10
CA GLU A 37 0.03 14.64 22.94
C GLU A 37 0.84 13.55 22.20
N VAL A 38 0.18 12.74 21.38
CA VAL A 38 0.84 11.72 20.54
C VAL A 38 1.66 12.37 19.43
N GLU A 39 1.15 13.43 18.80
CA GLU A 39 1.85 14.16 17.74
C GLU A 39 3.05 14.97 18.29
N GLU A 40 2.92 15.63 19.45
CA GLU A 40 4.05 16.27 20.14
C GLU A 40 5.08 15.25 20.66
N ALA A 41 4.67 14.09 21.14
CA ALA A 41 5.58 13.01 21.54
C ALA A 41 6.34 12.44 20.33
N LEU A 42 5.70 12.34 19.16
CA LEU A 42 6.34 11.93 17.89
C LEU A 42 7.32 13.00 17.36
N ILE A 43 7.00 14.29 17.49
CA ILE A 43 7.85 15.40 17.03
C ILE A 43 9.05 15.59 17.96
N ASN A 44 8.89 15.42 19.26
CA ASN A 44 9.98 15.54 20.24
C ASN A 44 10.92 14.33 20.26
N THR A 45 10.55 13.21 19.66
CA THR A 45 11.40 12.02 19.52
C THR A 45 12.19 12.00 18.21
N ALA A 46 12.11 13.04 17.38
CA ALA A 46 12.86 13.20 16.13
C ALA A 46 14.38 13.44 16.33
N GLY A 47 14.94 12.98 17.44
CA GLY A 47 16.36 13.05 17.74
C GLY A 47 17.09 11.73 17.80
N GLU A 48 16.47 10.67 18.29
CA GLU A 48 17.09 9.33 18.36
C GLU A 48 16.00 8.26 18.48
N ASN A 49 15.80 7.49 17.41
CA ASN A 49 14.87 6.36 17.40
C ASN A 49 15.48 5.16 18.14
N TYR A 50 15.08 4.98 19.40
CA TYR A 50 15.39 3.77 20.16
C TYR A 50 14.12 2.98 20.44
N ILE A 51 14.07 1.70 20.08
CA ILE A 51 13.07 0.75 20.58
C ILE A 51 13.81 -0.20 21.54
N ASN A 52 13.36 -0.24 22.80
CA ASN A 52 13.95 -1.06 23.86
C ASN A 52 15.45 -0.83 24.09
N GLY A 53 15.94 0.41 23.88
CA GLY A 53 17.35 0.76 24.08
C GLY A 53 18.30 0.37 22.95
N PHE A 54 17.78 -0.11 21.82
CA PHE A 54 18.53 -0.36 20.60
C PHE A 54 18.25 0.73 19.58
N PRO A 55 19.29 1.29 18.90
CA PRO A 55 19.09 2.24 17.83
C PRO A 55 18.27 1.54 16.71
N VAL A 56 17.14 2.11 16.39
CA VAL A 56 16.42 1.73 15.17
C VAL A 56 17.13 2.49 14.06
N GLU A 57 17.91 1.80 13.25
CA GLU A 57 18.29 2.33 11.95
C GLU A 57 16.97 2.59 11.19
N THR A 58 16.51 3.84 11.18
CA THR A 58 15.52 4.27 10.21
C THR A 58 16.18 4.11 8.86
N MET A 59 15.88 3.01 8.19
CA MET A 59 16.16 2.95 6.76
C MET A 59 15.39 4.10 6.13
N GLU A 60 16.10 5.13 5.74
CA GLU A 60 15.57 6.25 4.98
C GLU A 60 15.13 5.65 3.63
N TYR A 61 13.84 5.35 3.53
CA TYR A 61 13.28 4.79 2.30
C TYR A 61 13.43 5.83 1.19
N THR A 62 14.31 5.54 0.25
CA THR A 62 14.66 6.44 -0.85
C THR A 62 13.64 6.43 -1.99
N TYR A 63 12.49 5.76 -1.82
CA TYR A 63 11.47 5.65 -2.85
C TYR A 63 10.40 6.71 -2.70
N THR A 64 9.99 7.28 -3.82
CA THR A 64 8.93 8.26 -3.90
C THR A 64 7.55 7.58 -3.95
N ASP A 65 6.49 8.29 -3.56
CA ASP A 65 5.10 7.82 -3.71
C ASP A 65 4.80 7.39 -5.15
N LYS A 66 5.42 8.05 -6.13
CA LYS A 66 5.27 7.74 -7.54
C LYS A 66 5.86 6.38 -7.92
N GLU A 67 6.96 5.99 -7.31
CA GLU A 67 7.57 4.67 -7.53
C GLU A 67 6.75 3.56 -6.90
N VAL A 68 6.16 3.82 -5.72
CA VAL A 68 5.17 2.91 -5.11
C VAL A 68 3.98 2.70 -6.05
N GLU A 69 3.42 3.78 -6.60
CA GLU A 69 2.31 3.70 -7.55
C GLU A 69 2.71 2.95 -8.82
N TYR A 70 3.86 3.20 -9.39
CA TYR A 70 4.32 2.51 -10.60
C TYR A 70 4.47 1.00 -10.38
N LEU A 71 5.09 0.59 -9.27
CA LEU A 71 5.23 -0.83 -8.94
C LEU A 71 3.86 -1.46 -8.65
N ALA A 72 2.97 -0.76 -7.94
CA ALA A 72 1.61 -1.23 -7.67
C ALA A 72 0.79 -1.43 -8.95
N ILE A 73 0.88 -0.48 -9.89
CA ILE A 73 0.21 -0.58 -11.21
C ILE A 73 0.68 -1.85 -11.95
N ALA A 74 1.99 -2.10 -11.96
CA ALA A 74 2.55 -3.27 -12.62
C ALA A 74 2.09 -4.57 -11.95
N ILE A 75 2.18 -4.67 -10.61
CA ILE A 75 1.70 -5.84 -9.86
C ILE A 75 0.21 -6.09 -10.12
N TYR A 76 -0.61 -5.05 -10.12
CA TYR A 76 -2.03 -5.16 -10.43
C TYR A 76 -2.28 -5.63 -11.87
N CYS A 77 -1.55 -5.11 -12.85
CA CYS A 77 -1.73 -5.48 -14.25
C CYS A 77 -1.29 -6.92 -14.54
N GLU A 78 -0.21 -7.37 -13.93
CA GLU A 78 0.39 -8.69 -14.17
C GLU A 78 -0.21 -9.80 -13.29
N ALA A 79 -0.60 -9.47 -12.06
CA ALA A 79 -1.03 -10.45 -11.05
C ALA A 79 -2.27 -10.02 -10.25
N GLY A 80 -3.09 -9.10 -10.76
CA GLY A 80 -4.24 -8.54 -10.03
C GLY A 80 -5.45 -9.46 -9.93
N ALA A 81 -5.53 -10.54 -10.70
CA ALA A 81 -6.68 -11.44 -10.70
C ALA A 81 -6.88 -12.13 -9.33
N ASP A 82 -8.13 -12.32 -8.90
CA ASP A 82 -8.47 -12.86 -7.57
C ASP A 82 -7.91 -14.26 -7.30
N TYR A 83 -7.71 -15.08 -8.33
CA TYR A 83 -7.14 -16.42 -8.20
C TYR A 83 -5.61 -16.43 -8.04
N VAL A 84 -4.94 -15.30 -8.25
CA VAL A 84 -3.48 -15.19 -8.05
C VAL A 84 -3.20 -14.97 -6.57
N SER A 85 -2.23 -15.71 -6.02
CA SER A 85 -1.81 -15.61 -4.62
C SER A 85 -1.00 -14.34 -4.34
N ASP A 86 -0.94 -13.93 -3.08
CA ASP A 86 -0.07 -12.82 -2.69
C ASP A 86 1.40 -13.18 -2.86
N GLU A 87 1.77 -14.45 -2.71
CA GLU A 87 3.12 -14.95 -2.97
C GLU A 87 3.53 -14.66 -4.42
N ALA A 88 2.70 -15.01 -5.39
CA ALA A 88 2.97 -14.70 -6.80
C ALA A 88 3.04 -13.19 -7.07
N ARG A 89 2.20 -12.38 -6.41
CA ARG A 89 2.24 -10.92 -6.52
C ARG A 89 3.57 -10.33 -6.00
N TYR A 90 4.05 -10.82 -4.83
CA TYR A 90 5.36 -10.44 -4.33
C TYR A 90 6.48 -10.83 -5.28
N MET A 91 6.42 -12.03 -5.86
CA MET A 91 7.42 -12.49 -6.84
C MET A 91 7.42 -11.62 -8.10
N VAL A 92 6.25 -11.26 -8.64
CA VAL A 92 6.11 -10.35 -9.79
C VAL A 92 6.77 -8.99 -9.50
N GLY A 93 6.45 -8.38 -8.37
CA GLY A 93 7.07 -7.11 -7.99
C GLY A 93 8.57 -7.25 -7.74
N ASN A 94 9.02 -8.38 -7.18
CA ASN A 94 10.44 -8.62 -6.93
C ASN A 94 11.25 -8.76 -8.23
N VAL A 95 10.71 -9.43 -9.28
CA VAL A 95 11.35 -9.48 -10.59
C VAL A 95 11.55 -8.08 -11.19
N ILE A 96 10.56 -7.19 -11.03
CA ILE A 96 10.70 -5.80 -11.50
C ILE A 96 11.85 -5.09 -10.77
N LEU A 97 11.94 -5.22 -9.45
CA LEU A 97 13.02 -4.63 -8.66
C LEU A 97 14.38 -5.27 -8.95
N ASN A 98 14.45 -6.58 -9.13
CA ASN A 98 15.67 -7.25 -9.54
C ASN A 98 16.19 -6.72 -10.89
N ARG A 99 15.28 -6.42 -11.84
CA ARG A 99 15.65 -5.78 -13.11
C ARG A 99 16.21 -4.38 -12.88
N VAL A 100 15.57 -3.57 -12.02
CA VAL A 100 16.07 -2.22 -11.68
C VAL A 100 17.46 -2.26 -11.05
N GLU A 101 17.74 -3.28 -10.26
CA GLU A 101 19.02 -3.48 -9.56
C GLU A 101 20.08 -4.15 -10.43
N SER A 102 19.72 -4.64 -11.62
CA SER A 102 20.59 -5.37 -12.53
C SER A 102 21.30 -4.44 -13.52
N ASP A 103 22.57 -4.67 -13.77
CA ASP A 103 23.39 -3.90 -14.75
C ASP A 103 22.93 -4.03 -16.21
N ILE A 104 22.06 -5.01 -16.53
CA ILE A 104 21.59 -5.29 -17.90
C ILE A 104 20.22 -4.69 -18.22
N TYR A 105 19.57 -4.07 -17.24
CA TYR A 105 18.28 -3.40 -17.38
C TYR A 105 18.39 -1.92 -17.02
N PRO A 106 17.37 -1.08 -17.36
CA PRO A 106 17.30 0.28 -16.87
C PRO A 106 17.24 0.32 -15.33
N ASN A 107 17.76 1.41 -14.76
CA ASN A 107 17.91 1.56 -13.31
C ASN A 107 16.76 2.29 -12.62
N THR A 108 15.62 2.44 -13.27
CA THR A 108 14.40 2.99 -12.68
C THR A 108 13.19 2.10 -12.97
N ILE A 109 12.24 2.07 -12.04
CA ILE A 109 10.99 1.29 -12.18
C ILE A 109 10.25 1.72 -13.46
N ALA A 110 10.14 3.03 -13.70
CA ALA A 110 9.45 3.56 -14.87
C ALA A 110 10.07 3.08 -16.19
N GLU A 111 11.39 3.11 -16.30
CA GLU A 111 12.09 2.69 -17.50
C GLU A 111 12.03 1.17 -17.71
N VAL A 112 12.16 0.37 -16.65
CA VAL A 112 11.98 -1.10 -16.73
C VAL A 112 10.58 -1.42 -17.23
N LEU A 113 9.54 -0.78 -16.70
CA LEU A 113 8.15 -1.04 -17.06
C LEU A 113 7.79 -0.55 -18.47
N THR A 114 8.47 0.49 -18.97
CA THR A 114 8.21 1.05 -20.30
C THR A 114 9.09 0.46 -21.41
N GLN A 115 9.91 -0.54 -21.11
CA GLN A 115 10.65 -1.28 -22.14
C GLN A 115 9.70 -1.90 -23.17
N TYR A 116 10.11 -1.88 -24.42
CA TYR A 116 9.30 -2.34 -25.53
C TYR A 116 8.82 -3.79 -25.35
N LYS A 117 7.51 -3.98 -25.25
CA LYS A 117 6.83 -5.28 -25.11
C LYS A 117 7.20 -6.10 -23.86
N GLN A 118 7.76 -5.49 -22.81
CA GLN A 118 8.08 -6.22 -21.58
C GLN A 118 6.87 -6.28 -20.63
N TYR A 119 6.15 -5.18 -20.47
CA TYR A 119 4.99 -5.06 -19.56
C TYR A 119 3.79 -4.49 -20.34
N GLY A 120 2.99 -5.36 -20.91
CA GLY A 120 1.77 -5.01 -21.61
C GLY A 120 1.94 -3.86 -22.61
N THR A 121 1.18 -2.78 -22.43
CA THR A 121 1.19 -1.59 -23.32
C THR A 121 1.92 -0.39 -22.72
N PHE A 122 2.58 -0.50 -21.57
CA PHE A 122 3.22 0.63 -20.89
C PHE A 122 4.24 1.38 -21.75
N TYR A 123 4.89 0.71 -22.69
CA TYR A 123 5.78 1.35 -23.66
C TYR A 123 5.07 2.36 -24.59
N LYS A 124 3.71 2.34 -24.68
CA LYS A 124 2.90 3.29 -25.44
C LYS A 124 2.16 4.29 -24.57
N THR A 125 1.61 3.82 -23.46
CA THR A 125 0.70 4.58 -22.60
C THR A 125 1.39 5.27 -21.43
N GLY A 126 2.65 4.89 -21.14
CA GLY A 126 3.24 5.13 -19.84
C GLY A 126 2.65 4.19 -18.78
N VAL A 127 3.17 4.26 -17.56
CA VAL A 127 2.70 3.46 -16.41
C VAL A 127 1.51 4.18 -15.79
N VAL A 128 0.31 3.70 -16.13
CA VAL A 128 -0.97 4.27 -15.66
C VAL A 128 -1.93 3.17 -15.23
N TRP A 129 -2.78 3.47 -14.25
CA TRP A 129 -3.86 2.56 -13.87
C TRP A 129 -4.81 2.34 -15.05
N PRO A 130 -5.19 1.10 -15.37
CA PRO A 130 -6.23 0.85 -16.35
C PRO A 130 -7.61 1.30 -15.81
N ASP A 131 -8.53 1.67 -16.70
CA ASP A 131 -9.87 2.21 -16.34
C ASP A 131 -10.61 1.31 -15.34
N ARG A 132 -10.48 -0.02 -15.46
CA ARG A 132 -11.09 -0.98 -14.53
C ARG A 132 -10.66 -0.79 -13.08
N ALA A 133 -9.42 -0.35 -12.83
CA ALA A 133 -8.89 -0.16 -11.49
C ALA A 133 -9.65 0.90 -10.68
N TYR A 134 -10.34 1.81 -11.35
CA TYR A 134 -11.18 2.84 -10.71
C TYR A 134 -12.58 2.35 -10.35
N THR A 135 -12.92 1.11 -10.64
CA THR A 135 -14.22 0.55 -10.27
C THR A 135 -14.20 0.04 -8.82
N LYS A 136 -15.37 0.11 -8.16
CA LYS A 136 -15.52 -0.39 -6.79
C LYS A 136 -15.20 -1.89 -6.66
N LEU A 137 -15.37 -2.66 -7.74
CA LEU A 137 -15.09 -4.11 -7.74
C LEU A 137 -13.60 -4.40 -7.62
N GLU A 138 -12.76 -3.53 -8.17
CA GLU A 138 -11.30 -3.72 -8.22
C GLU A 138 -10.57 -3.08 -7.01
N SER A 139 -11.28 -2.35 -6.13
CA SER A 139 -10.64 -1.61 -5.03
C SER A 139 -9.73 -2.48 -4.17
N HIS A 140 -10.16 -3.70 -3.81
CA HIS A 140 -9.34 -4.61 -3.02
C HIS A 140 -8.06 -5.07 -3.74
N ALA A 141 -8.14 -5.30 -5.05
CA ALA A 141 -6.98 -5.69 -5.84
C ALA A 141 -5.97 -4.52 -5.97
N VAL A 142 -6.47 -3.30 -6.13
CA VAL A 142 -5.65 -2.08 -6.15
C VAL A 142 -4.97 -1.84 -4.81
N ASP A 143 -5.72 -1.90 -3.70
CA ASP A 143 -5.17 -1.68 -2.36
C ASP A 143 -4.13 -2.76 -2.01
N ARG A 144 -4.39 -4.01 -2.36
CA ARG A 144 -3.45 -5.12 -2.18
C ARG A 144 -2.15 -4.90 -2.96
N ALA A 145 -2.25 -4.47 -4.21
CA ALA A 145 -1.07 -4.18 -5.03
C ALA A 145 -0.22 -3.04 -4.42
N ARG A 146 -0.85 -2.00 -3.86
CA ARG A 146 -0.15 -0.90 -3.17
C ARG A 146 0.57 -1.38 -1.91
N VAL A 147 -0.08 -2.19 -1.09
CA VAL A 147 0.55 -2.77 0.13
C VAL A 147 1.77 -3.59 -0.26
N ILE A 148 1.66 -4.47 -1.25
CA ILE A 148 2.77 -5.32 -1.70
C ILE A 148 3.91 -4.48 -2.30
N ALA A 149 3.59 -3.45 -3.10
CA ALA A 149 4.58 -2.54 -3.64
C ALA A 149 5.36 -1.81 -2.54
N ALA A 150 4.65 -1.30 -1.52
CA ALA A 150 5.27 -0.63 -0.38
C ALA A 150 6.19 -1.59 0.39
N ASP A 151 5.75 -2.81 0.71
CA ASP A 151 6.57 -3.81 1.40
C ASP A 151 7.87 -4.13 0.64
N LEU A 152 7.78 -4.31 -0.69
CA LEU A 152 8.93 -4.60 -1.54
C LEU A 152 9.92 -3.43 -1.57
N LEU A 153 9.42 -2.21 -1.70
CA LEU A 153 10.24 -1.00 -1.68
C LEU A 153 10.86 -0.73 -0.31
N GLN A 154 10.22 -1.22 0.76
CA GLN A 154 10.77 -1.24 2.12
C GLN A 154 11.82 -2.35 2.34
N GLY A 155 12.23 -3.06 1.31
CA GLY A 155 13.31 -4.02 1.35
C GLY A 155 12.89 -5.49 1.47
N LYS A 156 11.59 -5.81 1.48
CA LYS A 156 11.16 -7.21 1.42
C LYS A 156 11.60 -7.83 0.09
N ARG A 157 12.25 -8.99 0.16
CA ARG A 157 12.67 -9.78 -1.00
C ARG A 157 12.22 -11.22 -0.82
N VAL A 158 11.67 -11.81 -1.88
CA VAL A 158 11.14 -13.18 -1.91
C VAL A 158 11.79 -14.05 -2.97
N LEU A 159 12.62 -13.44 -3.84
CA LEU A 159 13.40 -14.09 -4.89
C LEU A 159 14.85 -13.64 -4.81
N ASP A 160 15.75 -14.50 -5.28
CA ASP A 160 17.14 -14.13 -5.47
C ASP A 160 17.27 -13.04 -6.55
N SER A 161 18.32 -12.21 -6.48
CA SER A 161 18.52 -11.04 -7.34
C SER A 161 18.75 -11.38 -8.82
N ASP A 162 19.09 -12.63 -9.15
CA ASP A 162 19.30 -13.13 -10.50
C ASP A 162 18.03 -13.66 -11.18
N VAL A 163 16.89 -13.66 -10.47
CA VAL A 163 15.58 -14.02 -11.05
C VAL A 163 15.02 -12.81 -11.80
N LEU A 164 15.14 -12.79 -13.10
CA LEU A 164 14.89 -11.63 -13.97
C LEU A 164 13.72 -11.83 -14.94
N PHE A 165 13.15 -13.04 -15.01
CA PHE A 165 12.10 -13.37 -15.96
C PHE A 165 10.84 -13.86 -15.25
N GLN A 166 9.69 -13.43 -15.76
CA GLN A 166 8.36 -13.92 -15.40
C GLN A 166 7.52 -14.05 -16.66
N ALA A 167 6.79 -15.15 -16.80
CA ALA A 167 5.90 -15.40 -17.93
C ALA A 167 4.95 -16.58 -17.65
N GLU A 168 3.95 -16.78 -18.52
CA GLU A 168 3.08 -17.97 -18.52
C GLU A 168 3.81 -19.24 -19.01
N PHE A 169 5.06 -19.14 -19.45
CA PHE A 169 5.89 -20.24 -19.90
C PHE A 169 7.35 -20.02 -19.47
N PRO A 170 8.14 -21.10 -19.32
CA PRO A 170 9.53 -21.00 -18.91
C PRO A 170 10.35 -20.12 -19.87
N GLN A 171 11.10 -19.19 -19.31
CA GLN A 171 12.06 -18.32 -20.00
C GLN A 171 13.44 -18.44 -19.33
N GLY A 172 14.49 -17.88 -19.98
CA GLY A 172 15.83 -17.90 -19.41
C GLY A 172 16.45 -19.31 -19.35
N GLN A 173 17.34 -19.51 -18.38
CA GLN A 173 18.15 -20.73 -18.25
C GLN A 173 17.58 -21.74 -17.25
N GLN A 174 16.89 -21.26 -16.19
CA GLN A 174 16.41 -22.11 -15.12
C GLN A 174 15.09 -21.58 -14.54
N VAL A 175 14.12 -22.48 -14.40
CA VAL A 175 12.91 -22.22 -13.61
C VAL A 175 13.26 -22.28 -12.13
N VAL A 176 12.98 -21.21 -11.40
CA VAL A 176 13.17 -21.08 -9.95
C VAL A 176 11.88 -21.39 -9.21
N ALA A 177 10.76 -20.88 -9.72
CA ALA A 177 9.44 -21.13 -9.17
C ALA A 177 8.36 -21.17 -10.26
N HIS A 178 7.26 -21.89 -9.98
CA HIS A 178 6.06 -21.90 -10.80
C HIS A 178 4.84 -21.83 -9.86
N ILE A 179 4.17 -20.69 -9.83
CA ILE A 179 3.05 -20.42 -8.93
C ILE A 179 1.94 -19.72 -9.74
N ASP A 180 0.71 -20.19 -9.57
CA ASP A 180 -0.50 -19.61 -10.17
C ASP A 180 -0.38 -19.35 -11.69
N SER A 181 0.19 -20.31 -12.41
CA SER A 181 0.47 -20.23 -13.85
C SER A 181 1.56 -19.25 -14.26
N ILE A 182 2.34 -18.69 -13.33
CA ILE A 182 3.47 -17.80 -13.59
C ILE A 182 4.77 -18.55 -13.31
N TYR A 183 5.66 -18.59 -14.29
CA TYR A 183 7.02 -19.10 -14.15
C TYR A 183 7.97 -17.96 -13.83
N PHE A 184 8.81 -18.17 -12.82
CA PHE A 184 9.88 -17.26 -12.42
C PHE A 184 11.23 -17.92 -12.74
N CYS A 185 12.06 -17.23 -13.50
CA CYS A 185 13.27 -17.83 -14.10
C CYS A 185 14.49 -16.91 -13.99
N ARG A 186 15.69 -17.53 -14.03
CA ARG A 186 16.97 -16.85 -14.17
C ARG A 186 17.64 -17.21 -15.49
#